data_2801a9c516640d0987d16585d0bef90a
#
_entry.id   2801a9c516640d0987d16585d0bef90a
#
_cell.length_a   1.000
_cell.length_b   1.000
_cell.length_c   1.000
_cell.angle_alpha   90.00
_cell.angle_beta   90.00
_cell.angle_gamma   90.00
#
_symmetry.space_group_name_H-M   'P 1'
#
loop_
_entity.id
_entity.type
_entity.pdbx_description
1 polymer ?
#
loop_
_entity_poly.entity_id
_entity_poly.type
_entity_poly.pdbx_seq_one_letter_code
_entity_poly.pdbx_strand_id
1 'polypeptide(L)'
;MNNPHRTKRILFVCSGNACRSQMAEGWARKLSGGKVEAYSAGVEAHGVDPSAIAVMAEAGVDISNQRSKSVHVLPEITFDCVVTLSERAANHFRNRSVPVPVVEVSCESPSRRSDGCGPSLTHYRHVRDEIRDDVSRLLKKAHVRVAC
;
A
#
# COMPACT_ATOMS: atom_id res chain seq x y z
N MET A 1 0.59 19.67 18.36
CA MET A 1 1.66 20.51 17.79
C MET A 1 2.33 19.77 16.63
N ASN A 2 2.45 20.43 15.50
CA ASN A 2 3.14 19.85 14.36
C ASN A 2 4.65 19.96 14.56
N ASN A 3 5.30 18.80 14.59
CA ASN A 3 6.75 18.74 14.58
C ASN A 3 7.20 18.53 13.14
N PRO A 4 7.83 19.52 12.47
CA PRO A 4 8.22 19.37 11.07
C PRO A 4 9.28 18.29 10.83
N HIS A 5 9.93 17.82 11.90
CA HIS A 5 10.93 16.74 11.81
C HIS A 5 10.35 15.39 12.17
N ARG A 6 9.04 15.31 12.50
CA ARG A 6 8.39 14.06 12.79
C ARG A 6 8.28 13.20 11.52
N THR A 7 8.59 11.94 11.66
CA THR A 7 8.43 10.96 10.56
C THR A 7 6.96 10.87 10.16
N LYS A 8 6.68 11.02 8.87
CA LYS A 8 5.32 10.90 8.34
C LYS A 8 4.87 9.45 8.39
N ARG A 9 3.60 9.25 8.74
CA ARG A 9 2.96 7.94 8.80
C ARG A 9 1.90 7.84 7.72
N ILE A 10 2.07 6.87 6.84
CA ILE A 10 1.15 6.65 5.72
C ILE A 10 0.53 5.26 5.84
N LEU A 11 -0.80 5.21 5.74
CA LEU A 11 -1.55 3.96 5.75
C LEU A 11 -2.04 3.64 4.34
N PHE A 12 -1.65 2.49 3.83
CA PHE A 12 -2.15 1.98 2.54
C PHE A 12 -3.23 0.94 2.79
N VAL A 13 -4.36 1.08 2.13
CA VAL A 13 -5.51 0.19 2.34
C VAL A 13 -5.99 -0.40 1.01
N CYS A 14 -6.21 -1.70 1.00
CA CYS A 14 -6.86 -2.38 -0.11
C CYS A 14 -7.95 -3.31 0.43
N SER A 15 -8.49 -4.19 -0.40
CA SER A 15 -9.60 -5.04 0.00
C SER A 15 -9.20 -6.08 1.06
N GLY A 16 -8.17 -6.88 0.80
CA GLY A 16 -7.80 -8.01 1.65
C GLY A 16 -6.46 -7.90 2.36
N ASN A 17 -5.74 -6.80 2.17
CA ASN A 17 -4.37 -6.63 2.68
C ASN A 17 -3.47 -7.84 2.33
N ALA A 18 -3.66 -8.35 1.12
CA ALA A 18 -2.94 -9.52 0.63
C ALA A 18 -1.85 -9.16 -0.37
N CYS A 19 -2.11 -8.21 -1.25
CA CYS A 19 -1.20 -7.87 -2.34
C CYS A 19 -0.94 -6.37 -2.48
N ARG A 20 -1.93 -5.61 -2.97
CA ARG A 20 -1.71 -4.20 -3.38
C ARG A 20 -1.18 -3.32 -2.25
N SER A 21 -1.83 -3.33 -1.10
CA SER A 21 -1.39 -2.51 0.03
C SER A 21 -0.10 -3.04 0.66
N GLN A 22 0.14 -4.35 0.61
CA GLN A 22 1.40 -4.93 1.07
C GLN A 22 2.56 -4.46 0.19
N MET A 23 2.37 -4.46 -1.14
CA MET A 23 3.37 -3.94 -2.07
C MET A 23 3.64 -2.46 -1.82
N ALA A 24 2.58 -1.67 -1.64
CA ALA A 24 2.70 -0.23 -1.39
C ALA A 24 3.47 0.07 -0.10
N GLU A 25 3.19 -0.67 0.96
CA GLU A 25 3.94 -0.55 2.22
C GLU A 25 5.43 -0.82 1.99
N GLY A 26 5.77 -1.90 1.29
CA GLY A 26 7.14 -2.26 0.97
C GLY A 26 7.84 -1.19 0.14
N TRP A 27 7.18 -0.70 -0.92
CA TRP A 27 7.74 0.34 -1.77
C TRP A 27 7.94 1.66 -1.02
N ALA A 28 6.97 2.07 -0.20
CA ALA A 28 7.09 3.32 0.55
C ALA A 28 8.28 3.30 1.50
N ARG A 29 8.49 2.18 2.17
CA ARG A 29 9.62 2.00 3.07
C ARG A 29 10.94 2.02 2.30
N LYS A 30 11.01 1.31 1.19
CA LYS A 30 12.21 1.23 0.35
C LYS A 30 12.53 2.56 -0.30
N LEU A 31 11.56 3.16 -1.00
CA LEU A 31 11.79 4.39 -1.77
C LEU A 31 12.07 5.60 -0.89
N SER A 32 11.53 5.64 0.32
CA SER A 32 11.80 6.73 1.24
C SER A 32 13.11 6.57 2.01
N GLY A 33 13.75 5.41 1.90
CA GLY A 33 14.95 5.12 2.70
C GLY A 33 14.65 5.10 4.19
N GLY A 34 13.46 4.67 4.56
CA GLY A 34 13.02 4.61 5.96
C GLY A 34 12.54 5.95 6.52
N LYS A 35 12.41 6.99 5.70
CA LYS A 35 11.98 8.32 6.15
C LYS A 35 10.47 8.41 6.37
N VAL A 36 9.72 7.41 5.91
CA VAL A 36 8.29 7.31 6.10
C VAL A 36 8.01 6.03 6.89
N GLU A 37 7.15 6.14 7.89
CA GLU A 37 6.59 4.95 8.53
C GLU A 37 5.39 4.51 7.70
N ALA A 38 5.53 3.36 7.04
CA ALA A 38 4.49 2.82 6.17
C ALA A 38 3.74 1.71 6.90
N TYR A 39 2.43 1.76 6.78
CA TYR A 39 1.51 0.77 7.33
C TYR A 39 0.57 0.32 6.23
N SER A 40 0.04 -0.88 6.35
CA SER A 40 -0.99 -1.34 5.44
C SER A 40 -2.08 -2.10 6.18
N ALA A 41 -3.28 -2.11 5.61
CA ALA A 41 -4.41 -2.85 6.13
C ALA A 41 -5.39 -3.14 5.01
N GLY A 42 -6.35 -4.02 5.27
CA GLY A 42 -7.43 -4.31 4.35
C GLY A 42 -8.77 -4.02 5.00
N VAL A 43 -9.81 -3.91 4.19
CA VAL A 43 -11.17 -3.95 4.70
C VAL A 43 -11.36 -5.28 5.43
N GLU A 44 -10.74 -6.34 4.89
CA GLU A 44 -10.61 -7.65 5.54
C GLU A 44 -9.13 -8.06 5.51
N ALA A 45 -8.78 -9.12 6.23
CA ALA A 45 -7.42 -9.66 6.23
C ALA A 45 -7.44 -11.07 5.62
N HIS A 46 -6.80 -11.24 4.45
CA HIS A 46 -6.81 -12.50 3.70
C HIS A 46 -5.45 -13.22 3.68
N GLY A 47 -4.47 -12.75 4.46
CA GLY A 47 -3.11 -13.27 4.42
C GLY A 47 -2.28 -12.60 3.33
N VAL A 48 -0.96 -12.60 3.46
CA VAL A 48 -0.08 -12.00 2.46
C VAL A 48 0.08 -12.99 1.30
N ASP A 49 -0.17 -12.50 0.09
CA ASP A 49 -0.13 -13.32 -1.13
C ASP A 49 1.31 -13.75 -1.44
N PRO A 50 1.60 -15.06 -1.51
CA PRO A 50 2.94 -15.54 -1.84
C PRO A 50 3.48 -15.03 -3.17
N SER A 51 2.62 -14.81 -4.17
CA SER A 51 3.02 -14.25 -5.46
C SER A 51 3.48 -12.81 -5.31
N ALA A 52 2.83 -12.03 -4.43
CA ALA A 52 3.26 -10.68 -4.13
C ALA A 52 4.64 -10.68 -3.47
N ILE A 53 4.86 -11.57 -2.50
CA ILE A 53 6.16 -11.71 -1.85
C ILE A 53 7.25 -12.02 -2.89
N ALA A 54 6.97 -12.96 -3.80
CA ALA A 54 7.93 -13.40 -4.81
C ALA A 54 8.33 -12.26 -5.76
N VAL A 55 7.34 -11.54 -6.33
CA VAL A 55 7.66 -10.48 -7.29
C VAL A 55 8.28 -9.24 -6.64
N MET A 56 7.95 -8.96 -5.37
CA MET A 56 8.62 -7.89 -4.65
C MET A 56 10.08 -8.24 -4.36
N ALA A 57 10.36 -9.49 -4.01
CA ALA A 57 11.73 -9.95 -3.82
C ALA A 57 12.57 -9.80 -5.09
N GLU A 58 12.00 -10.06 -6.26
CA GLU A 58 12.67 -9.84 -7.55
C GLU A 58 13.13 -8.39 -7.71
N ALA A 59 12.37 -7.46 -7.16
CA ALA A 59 12.65 -6.02 -7.23
C ALA A 59 13.52 -5.53 -6.06
N GLY A 60 14.01 -6.43 -5.22
CA GLY A 60 14.85 -6.09 -4.09
C GLY A 60 14.09 -5.60 -2.87
N VAL A 61 12.79 -5.90 -2.78
CA VAL A 61 11.95 -5.48 -1.65
C VAL A 61 11.43 -6.72 -0.93
N ASP A 62 11.83 -6.92 0.32
CA ASP A 62 11.39 -8.04 1.12
C ASP A 62 10.14 -7.66 1.93
N ILE A 63 9.01 -8.26 1.58
CA ILE A 63 7.77 -8.10 2.33
C ILE A 63 7.34 -9.36 3.07
N SER A 64 8.24 -10.35 3.16
CA SER A 64 7.93 -11.66 3.75
C SER A 64 7.57 -11.58 5.24
N ASN A 65 8.02 -10.55 5.94
CA ASN A 65 7.75 -10.35 7.36
C ASN A 65 6.56 -9.42 7.63
N GLN A 66 5.95 -8.87 6.59
CA GLN A 66 4.76 -8.03 6.75
C GLN A 66 3.55 -8.91 7.07
N ARG A 67 2.60 -8.35 7.79
CA ARG A 67 1.41 -9.08 8.24
C ARG A 67 0.15 -8.53 7.60
N SER A 68 -0.74 -9.44 7.21
CA SER A 68 -2.07 -9.10 6.76
C SER A 68 -2.97 -8.78 7.96
N LYS A 69 -3.67 -7.66 7.90
CA LYS A 69 -4.54 -7.21 8.99
C LYS A 69 -5.68 -6.36 8.47
N SER A 70 -6.77 -6.37 9.21
CA SER A 70 -7.93 -5.54 8.91
C SER A 70 -7.74 -4.14 9.50
N VAL A 71 -8.41 -3.14 8.90
CA VAL A 71 -8.42 -1.76 9.42
C VAL A 71 -8.94 -1.68 10.86
N HIS A 72 -9.73 -2.66 11.29
CA HIS A 72 -10.34 -2.67 12.62
C HIS A 72 -9.35 -3.04 13.75
N VAL A 73 -8.19 -3.59 13.41
CA VAL A 73 -7.18 -4.01 14.40
C VAL A 73 -5.92 -3.15 14.37
N LEU A 74 -5.97 -2.01 13.69
CA LEU A 74 -4.83 -1.10 13.64
C LEU A 74 -4.59 -0.48 15.02
N PRO A 75 -3.32 -0.25 15.39
CA PRO A 75 -3.03 0.45 16.65
C PRO A 75 -3.55 1.87 16.61
N GLU A 76 -3.79 2.45 17.81
CA GLU A 76 -4.21 3.84 17.93
C GLU A 76 -3.03 4.77 17.66
N ILE A 77 -2.78 5.04 16.38
CA ILE A 77 -1.76 5.99 15.96
C ILE A 77 -2.39 6.98 14.99
N THR A 78 -1.82 8.17 14.93
CA THR A 78 -2.26 9.19 13.99
C THR A 78 -1.51 9.03 12.68
N PHE A 79 -2.24 8.80 11.60
CA PHE A 79 -1.66 8.80 10.25
C PHE A 79 -1.68 10.21 9.69
N ASP A 80 -0.70 10.52 8.85
CA ASP A 80 -0.66 11.80 8.14
C ASP A 80 -1.44 11.74 6.84
N CYS A 81 -1.62 10.53 6.30
CA CYS A 81 -2.32 10.31 5.04
C CYS A 81 -2.79 8.86 4.96
N VAL A 82 -3.96 8.66 4.35
CA VAL A 82 -4.47 7.33 4.02
C VAL A 82 -4.54 7.22 2.50
N VAL A 83 -4.00 6.13 1.95
CA VAL A 83 -4.02 5.86 0.51
C VAL A 83 -4.83 4.60 0.26
N THR A 84 -5.91 4.71 -0.50
CA THR A 84 -6.74 3.55 -0.85
C THR A 84 -6.36 3.06 -2.24
N LEU A 85 -6.21 1.74 -2.37
CA LEU A 85 -5.73 1.10 -3.60
C LEU A 85 -6.79 0.20 -4.26
N SER A 86 -8.01 0.22 -3.75
CA SER A 86 -9.13 -0.52 -4.32
C SER A 86 -10.41 0.28 -4.12
N GLU A 87 -11.40 -0.01 -4.95
CA GLU A 87 -12.71 0.64 -4.82
C GLU A 87 -13.37 0.31 -3.48
N ARG A 88 -13.22 -0.92 -3.03
CA ARG A 88 -13.76 -1.34 -1.73
C ARG A 88 -13.15 -0.56 -0.57
N ALA A 89 -11.83 -0.34 -0.61
CA ALA A 89 -11.14 0.48 0.39
C ALA A 89 -11.58 1.95 0.30
N ALA A 90 -11.70 2.48 -0.91
CA ALA A 90 -12.14 3.86 -1.11
C ALA A 90 -13.55 4.06 -0.56
N ASN A 91 -14.47 3.14 -0.84
CA ASN A 91 -15.83 3.20 -0.31
C ASN A 91 -15.86 3.15 1.21
N HIS A 92 -14.98 2.36 1.82
CA HIS A 92 -14.89 2.28 3.27
C HIS A 92 -14.63 3.66 3.89
N PHE A 93 -13.72 4.44 3.31
CA PHE A 93 -13.35 5.76 3.83
C PHE A 93 -14.27 6.87 3.36
N ARG A 94 -14.89 6.77 2.18
CA ARG A 94 -15.85 7.77 1.68
C ARG A 94 -17.05 7.92 2.59
N ASN A 95 -17.47 6.84 3.25
CA ASN A 95 -18.63 6.80 4.12
C ASN A 95 -18.31 7.17 5.59
N ARG A 96 -17.08 7.63 5.85
CA ARG A 96 -16.63 7.97 7.20
C ARG A 96 -15.95 9.33 7.20
N SER A 97 -16.13 10.03 8.33
CA SER A 97 -15.38 11.25 8.57
C SER A 97 -13.98 10.89 9.02
N VAL A 98 -12.98 11.26 8.22
CA VAL A 98 -11.57 10.94 8.48
C VAL A 98 -10.81 12.26 8.64
N PRO A 99 -10.07 12.46 9.73
CA PRO A 99 -9.43 13.75 10.00
C PRO A 99 -8.15 14.00 9.23
N VAL A 100 -7.78 13.13 8.30
CA VAL A 100 -6.55 13.25 7.49
C VAL A 100 -6.90 13.10 6.02
N PRO A 101 -6.03 13.56 5.10
CA PRO A 101 -6.26 13.37 3.67
C PRO A 101 -6.37 11.90 3.30
N VAL A 102 -7.33 11.59 2.44
CA VAL A 102 -7.49 10.25 1.85
C VAL A 102 -7.22 10.39 0.35
N VAL A 103 -6.19 9.71 -0.13
CA VAL A 103 -5.81 9.71 -1.54
C VAL A 103 -6.29 8.40 -2.16
N GLU A 104 -7.12 8.50 -3.19
CA GLU A 104 -7.62 7.33 -3.90
C GLU A 104 -6.75 7.04 -5.11
N VAL A 105 -6.17 5.84 -5.15
CA VAL A 105 -5.38 5.36 -6.27
C VAL A 105 -6.08 4.15 -6.85
N SER A 106 -6.42 4.20 -8.12
CA SER A 106 -7.06 3.07 -8.79
C SER A 106 -5.99 2.04 -9.18
N CYS A 107 -6.16 0.82 -8.72
CA CYS A 107 -5.22 -0.25 -8.99
C CYS A 107 -5.95 -1.59 -9.09
N GLU A 108 -5.79 -2.27 -10.23
CA GLU A 108 -6.41 -3.56 -10.45
C GLU A 108 -5.78 -4.62 -9.55
N SER A 109 -6.61 -5.54 -9.04
CA SER A 109 -6.11 -6.66 -8.27
C SER A 109 -5.39 -7.65 -9.19
N PRO A 110 -4.13 -8.02 -8.89
CA PRO A 110 -3.40 -8.96 -9.74
C PRO A 110 -3.94 -10.37 -9.69
N SER A 111 -4.76 -10.71 -8.70
CA SER A 111 -5.38 -12.02 -8.59
C SER A 111 -6.64 -12.16 -9.46
N ARG A 112 -7.11 -11.06 -10.07
CA ARG A 112 -8.28 -11.05 -10.95
C ARG A 112 -7.87 -10.65 -12.35
N ARG A 113 -7.99 -11.57 -13.30
CA ARG A 113 -7.72 -11.30 -14.72
C ARG A 113 -9.03 -11.26 -15.49
N SER A 114 -9.14 -10.26 -16.36
CA SER A 114 -10.34 -10.08 -17.18
C SER A 114 -10.48 -11.12 -18.29
N ASP A 115 -9.41 -11.83 -18.62
CA ASP A 115 -9.41 -12.86 -19.68
C ASP A 115 -9.87 -14.24 -19.21
N GLY A 116 -10.24 -14.37 -17.94
CA GLY A 116 -10.71 -15.64 -17.37
C GLY A 116 -9.60 -16.64 -17.05
N CYS A 117 -8.34 -16.31 -17.34
CA CYS A 117 -7.21 -17.14 -16.93
C CYS A 117 -6.85 -16.87 -15.48
N GLY A 118 -6.21 -17.82 -14.82
CA GLY A 118 -5.74 -17.65 -13.47
C GLY A 118 -4.66 -16.56 -13.36
N PRO A 119 -4.29 -16.15 -12.13
CA PRO A 119 -3.27 -15.13 -11.93
C PRO A 119 -1.92 -15.60 -12.50
N SER A 120 -1.14 -14.66 -13.03
CA SER A 120 0.20 -14.92 -13.55
C SER A 120 1.22 -14.01 -12.90
N LEU A 121 2.46 -14.48 -12.76
CA LEU A 121 3.54 -13.67 -12.21
C LEU A 121 3.79 -12.41 -13.06
N THR A 122 3.62 -12.50 -14.36
CA THR A 122 3.75 -11.33 -15.24
C THR A 122 2.77 -10.24 -14.85
N HIS A 123 1.53 -10.60 -14.55
CA HIS A 123 0.51 -9.65 -14.11
C HIS A 123 0.85 -9.06 -12.73
N TYR A 124 1.33 -9.89 -11.81
CA TYR A 124 1.81 -9.42 -10.50
C TYR A 124 2.97 -8.44 -10.65
N ARG A 125 3.90 -8.71 -11.56
CA ARG A 125 5.02 -7.80 -11.84
C ARG A 125 4.54 -6.46 -12.38
N HIS A 126 3.54 -6.49 -13.25
CA HIS A 126 2.95 -5.27 -13.80
C HIS A 126 2.32 -4.41 -12.70
N VAL A 127 1.52 -5.03 -11.85
CA VAL A 127 0.88 -4.32 -10.72
C VAL A 127 1.94 -3.81 -9.74
N ARG A 128 2.98 -4.61 -9.45
CA ARG A 128 4.11 -4.19 -8.61
C ARG A 128 4.73 -2.90 -9.12
N ASP A 129 4.98 -2.82 -10.42
CA ASP A 129 5.65 -1.67 -11.03
C ASP A 129 4.74 -0.44 -11.10
N GLU A 130 3.44 -0.62 -11.33
CA GLU A 130 2.46 0.46 -11.25
C GLU A 130 2.40 1.06 -9.85
N ILE A 131 2.35 0.20 -8.83
CA ILE A 131 2.31 0.66 -7.44
C ILE A 131 3.59 1.39 -7.07
N ARG A 132 4.75 0.90 -7.52
CA ARG A 132 6.01 1.63 -7.34
C ARG A 132 5.91 3.06 -7.85
N ASP A 133 5.40 3.24 -9.06
CA ASP A 133 5.30 4.55 -9.68
C ASP A 133 4.31 5.44 -8.93
N ASP A 134 3.17 4.89 -8.50
CA ASP A 134 2.17 5.61 -7.72
C ASP A 134 2.74 6.06 -6.37
N VAL A 135 3.44 5.17 -5.67
CA VAL A 135 4.06 5.50 -4.38
C VAL A 135 5.15 6.55 -4.56
N SER A 136 5.96 6.43 -5.61
CA SER A 136 7.00 7.42 -5.91
C SER A 136 6.41 8.81 -6.10
N ARG A 137 5.31 8.93 -6.87
CA ARG A 137 4.63 10.21 -7.07
C ARG A 137 4.06 10.76 -5.76
N LEU A 138 3.47 9.89 -4.95
CA LEU A 138 2.93 10.27 -3.65
C LEU A 138 4.00 10.84 -2.73
N LEU A 139 5.14 10.17 -2.65
CA LEU A 139 6.25 10.60 -1.80
C LEU A 139 6.82 11.96 -2.26
N LYS A 140 6.93 12.17 -3.57
CA LYS A 140 7.40 13.45 -4.12
C LYS A 140 6.45 14.58 -3.78
N LYS A 141 5.14 14.36 -3.86
CA LYS A 141 4.14 15.36 -3.47
C LYS A 141 4.22 15.68 -1.98
N ALA A 142 4.59 14.73 -1.16
CA ALA A 142 4.76 14.91 0.27
C ALA A 142 6.13 15.50 0.64
N HIS A 143 6.94 15.88 -0.36
CA HIS A 143 8.30 16.42 -0.20
C HIS A 143 9.24 15.43 0.47
N VAL A 144 9.02 14.13 0.24
CA VAL A 144 9.92 13.06 0.69
C VAL A 144 10.86 12.71 -0.46
N ARG A 145 12.17 12.72 -0.17
CA ARG A 145 13.16 12.34 -1.17
C ARG A 145 13.03 10.86 -1.50
N VAL A 146 12.98 10.54 -2.80
CA VAL A 146 12.82 9.18 -3.29
C VAL A 146 14.17 8.64 -3.75
N ALA A 147 14.50 7.43 -3.31
CA ALA A 147 15.69 6.72 -3.76
C ALA A 147 15.47 6.23 -5.21
N CYS A 148 16.47 6.38 -6.04
CA CYS A 148 16.43 5.90 -7.42
C CYS A 148 16.84 4.43 -7.51
#